data_3e2376969478c35bf9b47f6d2089a2c8
#
_entry.id   3e2376969478c35bf9b47f6d2089a2c8
#
_cell.length_a   1.000
_cell.length_b   1.000
_cell.length_c   1.000
_cell.angle_alpha   90.00
_cell.angle_beta   90.00
_cell.angle_gamma   90.00
#
_symmetry.space_group_name_H-M   'P 1'
#
loop_
_entity.id
_entity.type
_entity.pdbx_description
1 polymer ?
#
loop_
_entity_poly.entity_id
_entity_poly.type
_entity_poly.pdbx_seq_one_letter_code
_entity_poly.pdbx_strand_id
1 'polypeptide(L)'
;MKKILNQGLLMLLMLFVFVSNIFADNQYGLKDKIQDGVILHCFDWKLSDIQEEIPNIAKAGFTAVQTSPVHQREPLGATWYMTYQPYDYVIGNGLGDESALKDLCAEAHKYGVKVIVDVVANHTNGSLQYVADRLKNQDLYHDYNGGTNDGDRYSITHGRIGMWDLKTEDPRVQDIIKEYVQSLKACGVDGIRWDAIKHIGLPSEGDSFMQNVVDQTMFNYGEILNTPGPNAEQLYKEYTQYMSVTDNTYGDNVSKTFAGGGASSSTGNLTYRGVAANKLVYWGESHDTYSNDDGWSKRVKQMFIDRSYAIMAGNNDATSLYFSRPAATEKNSIKFGEKGSTHFTAPEVAEVNHMHNICAGEPNHCVHTNDLMAQVRQSGAVIVLAGENKNKHVDVANGAGDGQWLMPGTYTDKVGGGTFTVTDATISGDVGSTGIAVLYDGNVAKEPKVTFNHADGSSFSDASLSRQQLSTPPLPGFR
;
A
#
# COMPACT_ATOMS: atom_id res chain seq x y z
N MET A 1 8.41 48.72 27.46
CA MET A 1 9.46 47.85 26.89
C MET A 1 9.44 46.40 27.39
N LYS A 2 9.42 46.10 28.70
CA LYS A 2 9.40 44.71 29.21
C LYS A 2 8.19 43.84 28.76
N LYS A 3 6.99 44.41 28.57
CA LYS A 3 5.80 43.68 28.10
C LYS A 3 5.87 43.29 26.61
N ILE A 4 6.47 44.12 25.78
CA ILE A 4 6.63 43.86 24.34
C ILE A 4 7.73 42.80 24.11
N LEU A 5 8.78 42.82 24.96
CA LEU A 5 9.85 41.81 24.88
C LEU A 5 9.36 40.42 25.26
N ASN A 6 8.44 40.29 26.26
CA ASN A 6 7.86 39.00 26.67
C ASN A 6 6.89 38.44 25.61
N GLN A 7 6.13 39.30 24.92
CA GLN A 7 5.25 38.83 23.83
C GLN A 7 6.02 38.38 22.59
N GLY A 8 7.10 39.09 22.25
CA GLY A 8 8.00 38.68 21.17
C GLY A 8 8.73 37.36 21.46
N LEU A 9 9.16 37.15 22.71
CA LEU A 9 9.81 35.90 23.13
C LEU A 9 8.83 34.73 23.16
N LEU A 10 7.58 34.95 23.57
CA LEU A 10 6.52 33.92 23.55
C LEU A 10 6.13 33.53 22.10
N MET A 11 6.06 34.52 21.20
CA MET A 11 5.80 34.27 19.78
C MET A 11 6.97 33.55 19.09
N LEU A 12 8.21 33.88 19.45
CA LEU A 12 9.39 33.19 18.95
C LEU A 12 9.50 31.77 19.49
N LEU A 13 9.13 31.49 20.76
CA LEU A 13 9.06 30.15 21.33
C LEU A 13 7.93 29.33 20.68
N MET A 14 6.76 29.93 20.41
CA MET A 14 5.68 29.23 19.69
C MET A 14 6.09 28.95 18.22
N LEU A 15 6.81 29.86 17.55
CA LEU A 15 7.32 29.56 16.21
C LEU A 15 8.40 28.46 16.23
N PHE A 16 9.27 28.41 17.26
CA PHE A 16 10.27 27.36 17.41
C PHE A 16 9.64 26.00 17.71
N VAL A 17 8.56 25.95 18.50
CA VAL A 17 7.81 24.71 18.76
C VAL A 17 7.05 24.24 17.51
N PHE A 18 6.52 25.16 16.69
CA PHE A 18 5.92 24.80 15.40
C PHE A 18 6.95 24.36 14.35
N VAL A 19 8.14 24.96 14.33
CA VAL A 19 9.21 24.59 13.38
C VAL A 19 9.90 23.30 13.79
N SER A 20 10.01 22.99 15.09
CA SER A 20 10.59 21.71 15.55
C SER A 20 9.71 20.51 15.27
N ASN A 21 8.39 20.68 15.14
CA ASN A 21 7.49 19.59 14.74
C ASN A 21 7.47 19.32 13.22
N ILE A 22 8.00 20.24 12.38
CA ILE A 22 8.06 20.05 10.92
C ILE A 22 9.33 19.31 10.48
N PHE A 23 10.37 19.23 11.31
CA PHE A 23 11.65 18.62 10.97
C PHE A 23 11.96 17.28 11.67
N ALA A 24 11.03 16.73 12.49
CA ALA A 24 11.23 15.45 13.14
C ALA A 24 10.85 14.23 12.25
N ASP A 25 10.29 14.45 11.05
CA ASP A 25 9.31 13.53 10.52
C ASP A 25 9.74 12.62 9.36
N ASN A 26 11.02 12.58 8.97
CA ASN A 26 11.40 11.69 7.87
C ASN A 26 12.74 10.95 8.07
N GLN A 27 13.09 10.64 9.31
CA GLN A 27 14.34 9.91 9.58
C GLN A 27 14.40 8.51 8.96
N TYR A 28 13.24 7.95 8.57
CA TYR A 28 13.11 6.64 7.95
C TYR A 28 12.83 6.71 6.43
N GLY A 29 12.81 7.91 5.84
CA GLY A 29 12.57 8.08 4.40
C GLY A 29 11.15 7.72 3.95
N LEU A 30 10.16 7.78 4.87
CA LEU A 30 8.76 7.49 4.54
C LEU A 30 8.19 8.50 3.56
N LYS A 31 7.24 8.09 2.75
CA LYS A 31 6.59 8.99 1.78
C LYS A 31 5.53 9.86 2.44
N ASP A 32 5.37 11.09 1.95
CA ASP A 32 4.33 12.00 2.45
C ASP A 32 2.92 11.52 2.06
N LYS A 33 2.81 10.89 0.90
CA LYS A 33 1.55 10.35 0.39
C LYS A 33 1.56 8.83 0.49
N ILE A 34 0.44 8.26 0.94
CA ILE A 34 0.28 6.80 1.09
C ILE A 34 0.46 6.08 -0.24
N GLN A 35 -0.07 6.63 -1.34
CA GLN A 35 0.04 6.02 -2.67
C GLN A 35 1.46 5.95 -3.22
N ASP A 36 2.40 6.71 -2.69
CA ASP A 36 3.80 6.71 -3.12
C ASP A 36 4.67 5.79 -2.24
N GLY A 37 4.07 5.10 -1.28
CA GLY A 37 4.75 4.23 -0.32
C GLY A 37 4.13 2.84 -0.22
N VAL A 38 4.32 2.21 0.93
CA VAL A 38 3.88 0.84 1.22
C VAL A 38 3.03 0.79 2.49
N ILE A 39 2.09 -0.16 2.53
CA ILE A 39 1.11 -0.33 3.60
C ILE A 39 1.39 -1.64 4.36
N LEU A 40 1.41 -1.60 5.69
CA LEU A 40 1.34 -2.79 6.53
C LEU A 40 -0.11 -3.03 6.96
N HIS A 41 -0.68 -4.18 6.60
CA HIS A 41 -1.98 -4.60 7.10
C HIS A 41 -1.83 -5.33 8.43
N CYS A 42 -2.17 -4.65 9.53
CA CYS A 42 -2.21 -5.17 10.89
C CYS A 42 -3.57 -5.84 11.15
N PHE A 43 -3.78 -6.98 10.46
CA PHE A 43 -5.06 -7.69 10.47
C PHE A 43 -5.42 -8.17 11.87
N ASP A 44 -6.57 -7.71 12.34
CA ASP A 44 -7.21 -8.11 13.60
C ASP A 44 -6.39 -7.77 14.87
N TRP A 45 -5.37 -6.91 14.78
CA TRP A 45 -4.62 -6.47 15.94
C TRP A 45 -5.42 -5.46 16.77
N LYS A 46 -5.23 -5.47 18.08
CA LYS A 46 -5.67 -4.35 18.92
C LYS A 46 -4.98 -3.07 18.50
N LEU A 47 -5.69 -1.95 18.59
CA LEU A 47 -5.12 -0.63 18.28
C LEU A 47 -3.93 -0.30 19.15
N SER A 48 -3.92 -0.75 20.43
CA SER A 48 -2.78 -0.62 21.35
C SER A 48 -1.55 -1.38 20.88
N ASP A 49 -1.73 -2.58 20.31
CA ASP A 49 -0.60 -3.40 19.84
C ASP A 49 0.02 -2.79 18.58
N ILE A 50 -0.82 -2.19 17.71
CA ILE A 50 -0.34 -1.44 16.56
C ILE A 50 0.44 -0.21 17.02
N GLN A 51 -0.10 0.55 18.00
CA GLN A 51 0.55 1.73 18.58
C GLN A 51 1.93 1.42 19.14
N GLU A 52 2.08 0.31 19.85
CA GLU A 52 3.38 -0.15 20.39
C GLU A 52 4.40 -0.47 19.28
N GLU A 53 3.93 -0.96 18.12
CA GLU A 53 4.79 -1.33 16.99
C GLU A 53 5.11 -0.18 16.04
N ILE A 54 4.49 0.98 16.15
CA ILE A 54 4.72 2.12 15.24
C ILE A 54 6.20 2.45 15.03
N PRO A 55 7.07 2.48 16.08
CA PRO A 55 8.49 2.72 15.87
C PRO A 55 9.17 1.68 14.98
N ASN A 56 8.82 0.39 15.13
CA ASN A 56 9.35 -0.71 14.33
C ASN A 56 8.80 -0.69 12.90
N ILE A 57 7.53 -0.33 12.74
CA ILE A 57 6.85 -0.18 11.45
C ILE A 57 7.49 0.95 10.64
N ALA A 58 7.71 2.11 11.25
CA ALA A 58 8.40 3.23 10.63
C ALA A 58 9.84 2.86 10.24
N LYS A 59 10.57 2.18 11.15
CA LYS A 59 11.94 1.71 10.90
C LYS A 59 12.00 0.69 9.76
N ALA A 60 10.96 -0.11 9.57
CA ALA A 60 10.84 -1.05 8.45
C ALA A 60 10.35 -0.39 7.13
N GLY A 61 10.25 0.95 7.09
CA GLY A 61 9.97 1.70 5.87
C GLY A 61 8.49 1.75 5.46
N PHE A 62 7.54 1.33 6.29
CA PHE A 62 6.11 1.41 5.98
C PHE A 62 5.58 2.82 6.12
N THR A 63 4.99 3.33 5.05
CA THR A 63 4.36 4.66 5.00
C THR A 63 3.04 4.71 5.74
N ALA A 64 2.32 3.59 5.75
CA ALA A 64 1.02 3.50 6.43
C ALA A 64 0.80 2.14 7.09
N VAL A 65 -0.04 2.15 8.11
CA VAL A 65 -0.67 0.95 8.68
C VAL A 65 -2.15 0.92 8.32
N GLN A 66 -2.66 -0.27 8.07
CA GLN A 66 -4.09 -0.52 7.92
C GLN A 66 -4.58 -1.35 9.10
N THR A 67 -5.62 -0.88 9.76
CA THR A 67 -6.34 -1.62 10.82
C THR A 67 -7.45 -2.46 10.21
N SER A 68 -7.93 -3.49 10.90
CA SER A 68 -9.25 -4.05 10.65
C SER A 68 -10.35 -3.06 11.01
N PRO A 69 -11.63 -3.30 10.63
CA PRO A 69 -12.72 -2.39 10.94
C PRO A 69 -12.86 -2.10 12.44
N VAL A 70 -13.08 -0.83 12.79
CA VAL A 70 -13.23 -0.37 14.18
C VAL A 70 -14.66 0.02 14.54
N HIS A 71 -15.60 -0.17 13.62
CA HIS A 71 -17.02 0.02 13.92
C HIS A 71 -17.53 -1.03 14.91
N GLN A 72 -18.66 -0.75 15.53
CA GLN A 72 -19.31 -1.70 16.42
C GLN A 72 -19.71 -2.97 15.67
N ARG A 73 -19.50 -4.10 16.31
CA ARG A 73 -19.86 -5.43 15.85
C ARG A 73 -20.74 -6.12 16.87
N GLU A 74 -21.32 -7.24 16.50
CA GLU A 74 -22.11 -8.05 17.42
C GLU A 74 -21.26 -8.49 18.63
N PRO A 75 -21.68 -8.18 19.88
CA PRO A 75 -20.85 -8.35 21.08
C PRO A 75 -20.53 -9.81 21.42
N LEU A 76 -21.36 -10.74 20.98
CA LEU A 76 -21.25 -12.17 21.34
C LEU A 76 -20.28 -12.94 20.44
N GLY A 77 -19.83 -12.34 19.33
CA GLY A 77 -18.92 -12.99 18.39
C GLY A 77 -17.45 -12.84 18.77
N ALA A 78 -16.75 -13.94 18.97
CA ALA A 78 -15.30 -13.97 19.26
C ALA A 78 -14.43 -14.17 18.01
N THR A 79 -15.01 -14.28 16.82
CA THR A 79 -14.31 -14.58 15.58
C THR A 79 -14.02 -13.33 14.77
N TRP A 80 -12.87 -13.29 14.10
CA TRP A 80 -12.40 -12.15 13.34
C TRP A 80 -13.38 -11.69 12.24
N TYR A 81 -14.01 -12.61 11.53
CA TYR A 81 -14.92 -12.29 10.41
C TYR A 81 -16.20 -11.56 10.84
N MET A 82 -16.58 -11.62 12.12
CA MET A 82 -17.68 -10.81 12.65
C MET A 82 -17.36 -9.31 12.61
N THR A 83 -16.09 -8.94 12.50
CA THR A 83 -15.66 -7.55 12.33
C THR A 83 -16.09 -6.97 10.97
N TYR A 84 -16.29 -7.86 9.97
CA TYR A 84 -16.84 -7.51 8.66
C TYR A 84 -18.38 -7.61 8.60
N GLN A 85 -19.05 -7.64 9.76
CA GLN A 85 -20.50 -7.64 9.89
C GLN A 85 -20.95 -6.50 10.83
N PRO A 86 -21.05 -5.26 10.33
CA PRO A 86 -21.36 -4.11 11.15
C PRO A 86 -22.65 -4.28 11.96
N TYR A 87 -22.55 -4.00 13.27
CA TYR A 87 -23.69 -3.82 14.14
C TYR A 87 -24.18 -2.36 14.07
N ASP A 88 -23.25 -1.41 14.16
CA ASP A 88 -23.50 0.02 14.01
C ASP A 88 -22.24 0.73 13.51
N TYR A 89 -22.43 1.86 12.86
CA TYR A 89 -21.36 2.74 12.36
C TYR A 89 -20.96 3.76 13.45
N VAL A 90 -20.43 3.23 14.55
CA VAL A 90 -19.88 3.97 15.68
C VAL A 90 -18.54 3.34 16.05
N ILE A 91 -17.52 4.17 16.33
CA ILE A 91 -16.17 3.66 16.67
C ILE A 91 -16.23 2.94 18.01
N GLY A 92 -15.70 1.73 18.05
CA GLY A 92 -15.50 0.94 19.25
C GLY A 92 -15.94 -0.51 19.10
N ASN A 93 -14.96 -1.40 19.25
CA ASN A 93 -15.15 -2.84 19.35
C ASN A 93 -14.02 -3.44 20.18
N GLY A 94 -13.85 -4.78 20.18
CA GLY A 94 -12.79 -5.42 20.98
C GLY A 94 -11.35 -5.12 20.54
N LEU A 95 -11.14 -4.42 19.41
CA LEU A 95 -9.80 -3.97 18.98
C LEU A 95 -9.41 -2.64 19.65
N GLY A 96 -10.37 -1.83 20.05
CA GLY A 96 -10.19 -0.55 20.71
C GLY A 96 -11.40 0.37 20.56
N ASP A 97 -11.39 1.44 21.32
CA ASP A 97 -12.39 2.51 21.29
C ASP A 97 -11.86 3.75 20.56
N GLU A 98 -12.66 4.82 20.56
CA GLU A 98 -12.31 6.10 19.94
C GLU A 98 -11.04 6.71 20.55
N SER A 99 -10.81 6.57 21.85
CA SER A 99 -9.59 7.05 22.51
C SER A 99 -8.37 6.29 22.03
N ALA A 100 -8.45 4.96 21.96
CA ALA A 100 -7.37 4.13 21.47
C ALA A 100 -7.02 4.43 19.99
N LEU A 101 -8.02 4.75 19.18
CA LEU A 101 -7.79 5.15 17.79
C LEU A 101 -7.07 6.52 17.70
N LYS A 102 -7.48 7.48 18.52
CA LYS A 102 -6.79 8.79 18.62
C LYS A 102 -5.33 8.65 19.06
N ASP A 103 -5.09 7.80 20.05
CA ASP A 103 -3.75 7.54 20.59
C ASP A 103 -2.85 6.86 19.54
N LEU A 104 -3.39 5.88 18.80
CA LEU A 104 -2.70 5.26 17.66
C LEU A 104 -2.34 6.29 16.57
N CYS A 105 -3.30 7.11 16.13
CA CYS A 105 -3.05 8.12 15.11
C CYS A 105 -1.99 9.14 15.59
N ALA A 106 -2.09 9.60 16.83
CA ALA A 106 -1.13 10.54 17.40
C ALA A 106 0.28 9.94 17.47
N GLU A 107 0.41 8.65 17.84
CA GLU A 107 1.71 7.97 17.87
C GLU A 107 2.25 7.78 16.45
N ALA A 108 1.43 7.28 15.51
CA ALA A 108 1.82 7.06 14.12
C ALA A 108 2.38 8.35 13.47
N HIS A 109 1.71 9.47 13.67
CA HIS A 109 2.10 10.75 13.10
C HIS A 109 3.45 11.26 13.62
N LYS A 110 3.86 10.93 14.86
CA LYS A 110 5.20 11.28 15.38
C LYS A 110 6.33 10.64 14.58
N TYR A 111 6.05 9.49 13.95
CA TYR A 111 7.01 8.74 13.13
C TYR A 111 6.79 8.93 11.63
N GLY A 112 5.84 9.79 11.21
CA GLY A 112 5.48 10.00 9.81
C GLY A 112 4.64 8.87 9.20
N VAL A 113 4.20 7.89 10.01
CA VAL A 113 3.31 6.80 9.59
C VAL A 113 1.87 7.30 9.54
N LYS A 114 1.13 6.90 8.52
CA LYS A 114 -0.29 7.20 8.32
C LYS A 114 -1.15 6.03 8.79
N VAL A 115 -2.40 6.32 9.16
CA VAL A 115 -3.35 5.30 9.62
C VAL A 115 -4.50 5.18 8.63
N ILE A 116 -4.72 3.97 8.12
CA ILE A 116 -5.85 3.59 7.26
C ILE A 116 -6.78 2.72 8.11
N VAL A 117 -8.07 3.01 8.08
CA VAL A 117 -9.10 2.17 8.70
C VAL A 117 -9.92 1.46 7.63
N ASP A 118 -10.16 0.17 7.85
CA ASP A 118 -11.05 -0.63 7.01
C ASP A 118 -12.51 -0.30 7.32
N VAL A 119 -13.32 -0.01 6.30
CA VAL A 119 -14.72 0.41 6.42
C VAL A 119 -15.62 -0.46 5.57
N VAL A 120 -16.56 -1.16 6.21
CA VAL A 120 -17.54 -2.01 5.57
C VAL A 120 -18.80 -1.20 5.32
N ALA A 121 -18.96 -0.65 4.12
CA ALA A 121 -20.06 0.26 3.78
C ALA A 121 -21.16 -0.39 2.92
N ASN A 122 -20.87 -1.53 2.30
CA ASN A 122 -21.81 -2.21 1.43
C ASN A 122 -22.93 -2.96 2.17
N HIS A 123 -22.66 -3.48 3.35
CA HIS A 123 -23.57 -4.39 4.04
C HIS A 123 -23.46 -4.26 5.56
N THR A 124 -24.44 -4.88 6.24
CA THR A 124 -24.45 -5.02 7.70
C THR A 124 -24.36 -6.50 8.09
N ASN A 125 -24.79 -6.84 9.31
CA ASN A 125 -24.87 -8.23 9.77
C ASN A 125 -25.83 -9.08 8.91
N GLY A 126 -25.62 -10.38 8.87
CA GLY A 126 -26.49 -11.33 8.20
C GLY A 126 -27.91 -11.45 8.79
N SER A 127 -28.15 -10.87 9.96
CA SER A 127 -29.47 -10.80 10.59
C SER A 127 -29.72 -9.40 11.16
N LEU A 128 -30.84 -8.77 10.77
CA LEU A 128 -31.23 -7.43 11.26
C LEU A 128 -31.56 -7.39 12.76
N GLN A 129 -31.72 -8.53 13.43
CA GLN A 129 -31.82 -8.54 14.90
C GLN A 129 -30.49 -8.14 15.58
N TYR A 130 -29.36 -8.31 14.87
CA TYR A 130 -28.01 -8.01 15.36
C TYR A 130 -27.45 -6.72 14.74
N VAL A 131 -28.31 -5.74 14.47
CA VAL A 131 -27.92 -4.38 14.12
C VAL A 131 -28.57 -3.37 15.05
N ALA A 132 -28.00 -2.18 15.16
CA ALA A 132 -28.54 -1.08 15.93
C ALA A 132 -29.94 -0.66 15.43
N ASP A 133 -30.77 -0.09 16.29
CA ASP A 133 -32.15 0.25 15.96
C ASP A 133 -32.29 1.14 14.72
N ARG A 134 -31.35 2.06 14.50
CA ARG A 134 -31.34 2.93 13.31
C ARG A 134 -31.13 2.17 11.98
N LEU A 135 -30.59 0.95 12.05
CA LEU A 135 -30.33 0.09 10.90
C LEU A 135 -31.36 -1.03 10.73
N LYS A 136 -32.36 -1.16 11.61
CA LYS A 136 -33.39 -2.20 11.54
C LYS A 136 -34.46 -1.99 10.46
N ASN A 137 -34.57 -0.77 9.93
CA ASN A 137 -35.53 -0.47 8.88
C ASN A 137 -35.09 -1.17 7.56
N GLN A 138 -35.93 -2.12 7.11
CA GLN A 138 -35.68 -2.89 5.90
C GLN A 138 -35.64 -2.03 4.62
N ASP A 139 -36.25 -0.83 4.62
CA ASP A 139 -36.20 0.09 3.50
C ASP A 139 -34.79 0.62 3.21
N LEU A 140 -33.84 0.46 4.17
CA LEU A 140 -32.42 0.81 3.98
C LEU A 140 -31.63 -0.25 3.20
N TYR A 141 -32.26 -1.36 2.84
CA TYR A 141 -31.61 -2.50 2.21
C TYR A 141 -32.26 -2.82 0.87
N HIS A 142 -31.46 -3.34 -0.06
CA HIS A 142 -31.98 -3.87 -1.30
C HIS A 142 -32.88 -5.09 -1.03
N ASP A 143 -33.98 -5.17 -1.74
CA ASP A 143 -34.94 -6.27 -1.67
C ASP A 143 -34.62 -7.41 -2.67
N TYR A 144 -33.53 -7.27 -3.42
CA TYR A 144 -33.03 -8.28 -4.35
C TYR A 144 -32.56 -9.54 -3.58
N ASN A 145 -33.27 -10.63 -3.75
CA ASN A 145 -33.03 -11.90 -3.04
C ASN A 145 -32.04 -12.83 -3.74
N GLY A 146 -31.43 -12.40 -4.86
CA GLY A 146 -30.39 -13.13 -5.57
C GLY A 146 -29.01 -12.97 -4.90
N GLY A 147 -28.14 -13.94 -5.16
CA GLY A 147 -26.72 -13.78 -4.88
C GLY A 147 -26.04 -12.93 -5.97
N THR A 148 -24.75 -12.69 -5.81
CA THR A 148 -23.95 -11.94 -6.78
C THR A 148 -23.48 -12.83 -7.93
N ASN A 149 -23.38 -12.25 -9.14
CA ASN A 149 -22.86 -12.91 -10.33
C ASN A 149 -21.92 -11.93 -11.05
N ASP A 150 -20.66 -12.29 -11.19
CA ASP A 150 -19.64 -11.45 -11.83
C ASP A 150 -19.96 -11.07 -13.29
N GLY A 151 -20.87 -11.80 -13.95
CA GLY A 151 -21.37 -11.49 -15.28
C GLY A 151 -22.54 -10.50 -15.33
N ASP A 152 -23.08 -10.07 -14.19
CA ASP A 152 -24.23 -9.19 -14.08
C ASP A 152 -23.99 -8.06 -13.06
N ARG A 153 -23.75 -6.86 -13.56
CA ARG A 153 -23.43 -5.70 -12.73
C ARG A 153 -24.56 -5.33 -11.75
N TYR A 154 -25.82 -5.50 -12.14
CA TYR A 154 -26.94 -5.24 -11.25
C TYR A 154 -26.94 -6.19 -10.05
N SER A 155 -26.67 -7.49 -10.30
CA SER A 155 -26.58 -8.45 -9.20
C SER A 155 -25.36 -8.21 -8.30
N ILE A 156 -24.26 -7.63 -8.84
CA ILE A 156 -23.09 -7.27 -8.04
C ILE A 156 -23.44 -6.14 -7.06
N THR A 157 -24.18 -5.13 -7.50
CA THR A 157 -24.47 -3.92 -6.70
C THR A 157 -25.74 -4.00 -5.85
N HIS A 158 -26.56 -5.03 -6.03
CA HIS A 158 -27.82 -5.19 -5.31
C HIS A 158 -27.95 -6.58 -4.67
N GLY A 159 -27.03 -7.51 -4.99
CA GLY A 159 -27.07 -8.89 -4.54
C GLY A 159 -26.38 -9.08 -3.19
N ARG A 160 -26.94 -9.96 -2.37
CA ARG A 160 -26.41 -10.27 -1.04
C ARG A 160 -25.18 -11.17 -1.14
N ILE A 161 -24.10 -10.77 -0.48
CA ILE A 161 -22.90 -11.59 -0.26
C ILE A 161 -22.97 -12.39 1.06
N GLY A 162 -24.15 -12.84 1.43
CA GLY A 162 -24.41 -13.55 2.69
C GLY A 162 -24.86 -12.64 3.85
N MET A 163 -24.82 -11.32 3.67
CA MET A 163 -25.23 -10.28 4.62
C MET A 163 -26.32 -9.40 4.01
N TRP A 164 -26.94 -8.55 4.85
CA TRP A 164 -27.93 -7.59 4.38
C TRP A 164 -27.27 -6.43 3.62
N ASP A 165 -27.59 -6.33 2.33
CA ASP A 165 -27.02 -5.39 1.39
C ASP A 165 -27.68 -4.01 1.52
N LEU A 166 -26.88 -2.97 1.82
CA LEU A 166 -27.37 -1.60 2.04
C LEU A 166 -27.68 -0.92 0.70
N LYS A 167 -28.76 -0.15 0.63
CA LYS A 167 -29.04 0.77 -0.47
C LYS A 167 -28.08 1.95 -0.41
N THR A 168 -26.90 1.81 -0.98
CA THR A 168 -25.86 2.85 -0.95
C THR A 168 -26.24 4.11 -1.70
N GLU A 169 -27.21 4.03 -2.61
CA GLU A 169 -27.84 5.17 -3.29
C GLU A 169 -28.82 5.94 -2.40
N ASP A 170 -29.28 5.37 -1.26
CA ASP A 170 -30.21 6.03 -0.34
C ASP A 170 -29.49 7.08 0.50
N PRO A 171 -29.94 8.36 0.50
CA PRO A 171 -29.31 9.41 1.30
C PRO A 171 -29.19 9.10 2.79
N ARG A 172 -30.15 8.33 3.35
CA ARG A 172 -30.13 7.96 4.79
C ARG A 172 -28.96 7.01 5.09
N VAL A 173 -28.64 6.09 4.17
CA VAL A 173 -27.48 5.20 4.27
C VAL A 173 -26.19 6.03 4.11
N GLN A 174 -26.17 6.91 3.11
CA GLN A 174 -25.02 7.80 2.87
C GLN A 174 -24.73 8.68 4.09
N ASP A 175 -25.75 9.26 4.72
CA ASP A 175 -25.57 10.10 5.91
C ASP A 175 -24.95 9.31 7.07
N ILE A 176 -25.43 8.09 7.35
CA ILE A 176 -24.90 7.21 8.41
C ILE A 176 -23.42 6.90 8.16
N ILE A 177 -23.05 6.50 6.94
CA ILE A 177 -21.65 6.15 6.63
C ILE A 177 -20.77 7.40 6.62
N LYS A 178 -21.27 8.52 6.11
CA LYS A 178 -20.55 9.80 6.09
C LYS A 178 -20.23 10.30 7.50
N GLU A 179 -21.20 10.24 8.43
CA GLU A 179 -20.99 10.59 9.84
C GLU A 179 -19.89 9.72 10.46
N TYR A 180 -19.88 8.42 10.14
CA TYR A 180 -18.84 7.52 10.60
C TYR A 180 -17.45 7.88 10.03
N VAL A 181 -17.35 8.14 8.74
CA VAL A 181 -16.09 8.59 8.12
C VAL A 181 -15.58 9.90 8.73
N GLN A 182 -16.49 10.84 9.02
CA GLN A 182 -16.14 12.10 9.69
C GLN A 182 -15.63 11.86 11.12
N SER A 183 -16.19 10.88 11.84
CA SER A 183 -15.71 10.52 13.18
C SER A 183 -14.32 9.87 13.14
N LEU A 184 -14.04 9.02 12.15
CA LEU A 184 -12.70 8.47 11.90
C LEU A 184 -11.69 9.58 11.61
N LYS A 185 -12.03 10.50 10.72
CA LYS A 185 -11.19 11.66 10.39
C LYS A 185 -10.91 12.54 11.61
N ALA A 186 -11.91 12.75 12.48
CA ALA A 186 -11.75 13.50 13.72
C ALA A 186 -10.82 12.80 14.74
N CYS A 187 -10.60 11.50 14.61
CA CYS A 187 -9.60 10.75 15.37
C CYS A 187 -8.18 10.89 14.81
N GLY A 188 -8.01 11.48 13.62
CA GLY A 188 -6.71 11.61 12.96
C GLY A 188 -6.43 10.52 11.92
N VAL A 189 -7.42 9.74 11.48
CA VAL A 189 -7.28 8.74 10.43
C VAL A 189 -6.97 9.43 9.09
N ASP A 190 -5.96 8.94 8.38
CA ASP A 190 -5.44 9.52 7.14
C ASP A 190 -6.06 8.90 5.88
N GLY A 191 -6.58 7.69 5.99
CA GLY A 191 -7.13 6.97 4.86
C GLY A 191 -8.19 5.94 5.20
N ILE A 192 -8.95 5.55 4.19
CA ILE A 192 -10.00 4.53 4.28
C ILE A 192 -9.70 3.42 3.27
N ARG A 193 -9.76 2.18 3.72
CA ARG A 193 -9.95 1.01 2.86
C ARG A 193 -11.44 0.71 2.82
N TRP A 194 -12.04 0.73 1.64
CA TRP A 194 -13.44 0.41 1.44
C TRP A 194 -13.60 -1.07 1.14
N ASP A 195 -14.16 -1.80 2.10
CA ASP A 195 -14.48 -3.21 1.94
C ASP A 195 -15.51 -3.40 0.84
N ALA A 196 -15.34 -4.45 0.02
CA ALA A 196 -16.30 -4.86 -0.99
C ALA A 196 -16.80 -3.73 -1.91
N ILE A 197 -15.92 -2.76 -2.27
CA ILE A 197 -16.34 -1.54 -3.01
C ILE A 197 -16.99 -1.86 -4.36
N LYS A 198 -16.64 -3.01 -4.98
CA LYS A 198 -17.27 -3.42 -6.24
C LYS A 198 -18.79 -3.61 -6.12
N HIS A 199 -19.30 -3.79 -4.91
CA HIS A 199 -20.72 -3.97 -4.62
C HIS A 199 -21.46 -2.65 -4.38
N ILE A 200 -20.75 -1.54 -4.29
CA ILE A 200 -21.33 -0.20 -4.21
C ILE A 200 -21.44 0.37 -5.62
N GLY A 201 -22.59 0.91 -5.96
CA GLY A 201 -22.87 1.50 -7.27
C GLY A 201 -22.00 2.73 -7.57
N LEU A 202 -21.95 3.09 -8.83
CA LEU A 202 -21.22 4.25 -9.35
C LEU A 202 -22.17 5.36 -9.78
N PRO A 203 -21.73 6.62 -9.89
CA PRO A 203 -22.57 7.72 -10.37
C PRO A 203 -23.20 7.47 -11.74
N SER A 204 -22.50 6.78 -12.64
CA SER A 204 -23.06 6.36 -13.94
C SER A 204 -24.21 5.35 -13.80
N GLU A 205 -24.32 4.69 -12.66
CA GLU A 205 -25.35 3.70 -12.33
C GLU A 205 -26.47 4.31 -11.47
N GLY A 206 -26.37 5.62 -11.15
CA GLY A 206 -27.35 6.36 -10.36
C GLY A 206 -27.06 6.36 -8.85
N ASP A 207 -25.94 5.82 -8.41
CA ASP A 207 -25.52 5.85 -7.01
C ASP A 207 -24.55 7.02 -6.75
N SER A 208 -24.96 7.95 -5.90
CA SER A 208 -24.14 9.12 -5.51
C SER A 208 -23.20 8.87 -4.34
N PHE A 209 -23.06 7.62 -3.85
CA PHE A 209 -22.22 7.28 -2.71
C PHE A 209 -20.79 7.81 -2.83
N MET A 210 -20.14 7.59 -3.99
CA MET A 210 -18.77 8.02 -4.24
C MET A 210 -18.59 9.54 -4.09
N GLN A 211 -19.61 10.31 -4.49
CA GLN A 211 -19.58 11.78 -4.47
C GLN A 211 -19.90 12.34 -3.08
N ASN A 212 -20.79 11.67 -2.33
CA ASN A 212 -21.35 12.20 -1.10
C ASN A 212 -20.63 11.70 0.16
N VAL A 213 -20.04 10.49 0.11
CA VAL A 213 -19.49 9.79 1.27
C VAL A 213 -17.96 9.74 1.25
N VAL A 214 -17.34 9.51 0.07
CA VAL A 214 -15.89 9.38 -0.04
C VAL A 214 -15.22 10.74 0.12
N ASP A 215 -14.52 10.96 1.25
CA ASP A 215 -13.81 12.21 1.53
C ASP A 215 -12.50 12.28 0.73
N GLN A 216 -12.46 13.13 -0.31
CA GLN A 216 -11.32 13.30 -1.18
C GLN A 216 -10.11 13.97 -0.52
N THR A 217 -10.22 14.43 0.72
CA THR A 217 -9.10 14.98 1.49
C THR A 217 -8.32 13.89 2.25
N MET A 218 -8.84 12.66 2.26
CA MET A 218 -8.21 11.47 2.81
C MET A 218 -7.69 10.57 1.67
N PHE A 219 -6.73 9.70 1.97
CA PHE A 219 -6.42 8.60 1.07
C PHE A 219 -7.56 7.59 1.06
N ASN A 220 -7.99 7.15 -0.11
CA ASN A 220 -9.04 6.16 -0.24
C ASN A 220 -8.59 5.06 -1.18
N TYR A 221 -8.83 3.81 -0.80
CA TYR A 221 -8.76 2.71 -1.74
C TYR A 221 -9.86 1.68 -1.50
N GLY A 222 -10.35 1.09 -2.58
CA GLY A 222 -11.44 0.14 -2.56
C GLY A 222 -11.01 -1.27 -2.93
N GLU A 223 -11.57 -2.25 -2.22
CA GLU A 223 -11.35 -3.65 -2.55
C GLU A 223 -12.21 -4.08 -3.73
N ILE A 224 -11.56 -4.49 -4.80
CA ILE A 224 -12.19 -5.18 -5.94
C ILE A 224 -11.59 -6.58 -6.05
N LEU A 225 -12.33 -7.60 -5.63
CA LEU A 225 -11.93 -8.99 -5.81
C LEU A 225 -12.38 -9.49 -7.19
N ASN A 226 -11.46 -10.11 -7.93
CA ASN A 226 -11.62 -10.66 -9.27
C ASN A 226 -11.99 -9.60 -10.33
N THR A 227 -13.25 -9.23 -10.43
CA THR A 227 -13.75 -8.25 -11.39
C THR A 227 -14.84 -7.38 -10.77
N PRO A 228 -14.94 -6.11 -11.16
CA PRO A 228 -16.07 -5.27 -10.78
C PRO A 228 -17.34 -5.55 -11.60
N GLY A 229 -17.26 -6.44 -12.62
CA GLY A 229 -18.36 -6.83 -13.47
C GLY A 229 -18.06 -6.72 -14.97
N PRO A 230 -19.08 -6.86 -15.81
CA PRO A 230 -18.96 -6.62 -17.25
C PRO A 230 -18.40 -5.22 -17.54
N ASN A 231 -17.60 -5.07 -18.58
CA ASN A 231 -16.89 -3.84 -18.92
C ASN A 231 -15.93 -3.34 -17.82
N ALA A 232 -15.22 -4.28 -17.19
CA ALA A 232 -14.36 -4.04 -16.04
C ALA A 232 -13.42 -2.83 -16.21
N GLU A 233 -12.79 -2.63 -17.37
CA GLU A 233 -11.92 -1.48 -17.63
C GLU A 233 -12.62 -0.14 -17.43
N GLN A 234 -13.87 -0.01 -17.91
CA GLN A 234 -14.65 1.21 -17.73
C GLN A 234 -15.00 1.42 -16.25
N LEU A 235 -15.38 0.36 -15.54
CA LEU A 235 -15.69 0.42 -14.11
C LEU A 235 -14.44 0.80 -13.30
N TYR A 236 -13.27 0.20 -13.60
CA TYR A 236 -12.01 0.61 -12.99
C TYR A 236 -11.70 2.10 -13.20
N LYS A 237 -11.87 2.60 -14.44
CA LYS A 237 -11.67 4.02 -14.73
C LYS A 237 -12.61 4.95 -13.95
N GLU A 238 -13.83 4.52 -13.69
CA GLU A 238 -14.79 5.32 -12.93
C GLU A 238 -14.48 5.28 -11.42
N TYR A 239 -14.24 4.09 -10.82
CA TYR A 239 -13.81 4.00 -9.42
C TYR A 239 -12.56 4.83 -9.16
N THR A 240 -11.60 4.82 -10.08
CA THR A 240 -10.32 5.53 -9.89
C THR A 240 -10.39 7.04 -10.04
N GLN A 241 -11.56 7.60 -10.34
CA GLN A 241 -11.81 9.03 -10.19
C GLN A 241 -11.94 9.42 -8.71
N TYR A 242 -12.36 8.49 -7.85
CA TYR A 242 -12.66 8.72 -6.45
C TYR A 242 -11.63 8.12 -5.50
N MET A 243 -11.00 7.02 -5.86
CA MET A 243 -10.09 6.27 -4.99
C MET A 243 -9.08 5.45 -5.79
N SER A 244 -8.08 4.90 -5.12
CA SER A 244 -7.32 3.77 -5.67
C SER A 244 -8.13 2.48 -5.53
N VAL A 245 -7.77 1.43 -6.26
CA VAL A 245 -8.46 0.12 -6.19
C VAL A 245 -7.47 -1.03 -6.16
N THR A 246 -7.88 -2.15 -5.57
CA THR A 246 -7.04 -3.35 -5.59
C THR A 246 -7.03 -4.02 -6.97
N ASP A 247 -5.87 -4.61 -7.33
CA ASP A 247 -5.78 -5.61 -8.39
C ASP A 247 -5.26 -6.92 -7.80
N ASN A 248 -6.17 -7.68 -7.20
CA ASN A 248 -5.82 -8.97 -6.61
C ASN A 248 -5.42 -10.02 -7.65
N THR A 249 -5.89 -9.92 -8.89
CA THR A 249 -5.51 -10.86 -9.95
C THR A 249 -4.01 -10.81 -10.23
N TYR A 250 -3.42 -9.62 -10.27
CA TYR A 250 -1.98 -9.46 -10.41
C TYR A 250 -1.23 -10.05 -9.21
N GLY A 251 -1.59 -9.65 -7.99
CA GLY A 251 -0.96 -10.14 -6.75
C GLY A 251 -1.04 -11.67 -6.63
N ASP A 252 -2.22 -12.25 -6.88
CA ASP A 252 -2.44 -13.70 -6.91
C ASP A 252 -1.53 -14.40 -7.93
N ASN A 253 -1.42 -13.86 -9.13
CA ASN A 253 -0.58 -14.43 -10.19
C ASN A 253 0.91 -14.41 -9.79
N VAL A 254 1.40 -13.31 -9.24
CA VAL A 254 2.78 -13.21 -8.74
C VAL A 254 3.01 -14.24 -7.65
N SER A 255 2.15 -14.29 -6.63
CA SER A 255 2.31 -15.19 -5.49
C SER A 255 2.19 -16.66 -5.87
N LYS A 256 1.24 -17.03 -6.73
CA LYS A 256 1.09 -18.40 -7.24
C LYS A 256 2.27 -18.84 -8.11
N THR A 257 2.85 -17.92 -8.89
CA THR A 257 4.04 -18.20 -9.70
C THR A 257 5.23 -18.54 -8.81
N PHE A 258 5.53 -17.72 -7.80
CA PHE A 258 6.64 -18.01 -6.88
C PHE A 258 6.37 -19.24 -6.01
N ALA A 259 5.16 -19.43 -5.50
CA ALA A 259 4.75 -20.62 -4.75
C ALA A 259 4.86 -21.92 -5.59
N GLY A 260 4.64 -21.82 -6.91
CA GLY A 260 4.85 -22.90 -7.87
C GLY A 260 6.31 -23.18 -8.23
N GLY A 261 7.24 -22.41 -7.70
CA GLY A 261 8.68 -22.62 -7.89
C GLY A 261 9.25 -21.99 -9.16
N GLY A 262 8.50 -21.09 -9.81
CA GLY A 262 8.91 -20.41 -11.04
C GLY A 262 9.16 -18.92 -10.86
N ALA A 263 9.60 -18.31 -11.96
CA ALA A 263 9.48 -16.90 -12.25
C ALA A 263 8.87 -16.77 -13.64
N SER A 264 8.13 -15.70 -13.91
CA SER A 264 7.47 -15.49 -15.20
C SER A 264 7.53 -14.03 -15.60
N SER A 265 7.84 -13.76 -16.86
CA SER A 265 7.86 -12.39 -17.38
C SER A 265 6.54 -11.65 -17.17
N SER A 266 5.41 -12.36 -17.14
CA SER A 266 4.09 -11.77 -16.88
C SER A 266 3.92 -11.26 -15.44
N THR A 267 4.71 -11.77 -14.47
CA THR A 267 4.66 -11.34 -13.07
C THR A 267 5.51 -10.11 -12.79
N GLY A 268 6.40 -9.74 -13.70
CA GLY A 268 7.24 -8.54 -13.59
C GLY A 268 6.58 -7.26 -14.08
N ASN A 269 5.45 -7.35 -14.77
CA ASN A 269 4.77 -6.21 -15.37
C ASN A 269 3.41 -5.99 -14.70
N LEU A 270 3.12 -4.74 -14.38
CA LEU A 270 1.81 -4.33 -13.87
C LEU A 270 0.72 -4.56 -14.92
N THR A 271 -0.45 -5.00 -14.48
CA THR A 271 -1.60 -5.22 -15.38
C THR A 271 -2.36 -3.94 -15.73
N TYR A 272 -2.17 -2.89 -14.94
CA TYR A 272 -2.73 -1.54 -15.09
C TYR A 272 -4.26 -1.42 -15.18
N ARG A 273 -5.01 -2.45 -15.44
CA ARG A 273 -6.49 -2.42 -15.58
C ARG A 273 -7.03 -1.22 -16.38
N GLY A 274 -6.23 -0.66 -17.30
CA GLY A 274 -6.58 0.57 -18.04
C GLY A 274 -6.50 1.86 -17.23
N VAL A 275 -5.87 1.85 -16.04
CA VAL A 275 -5.70 2.98 -15.14
C VAL A 275 -4.23 3.19 -14.79
N ALA A 276 -3.88 4.36 -14.23
CA ALA A 276 -2.52 4.67 -13.83
C ALA A 276 -2.06 3.78 -12.66
N ALA A 277 -0.78 3.43 -12.61
CA ALA A 277 -0.20 2.56 -11.57
C ALA A 277 -0.47 3.08 -10.15
N ASN A 278 -0.33 4.38 -9.92
CA ASN A 278 -0.58 5.02 -8.61
C ASN A 278 -2.07 5.04 -8.19
N LYS A 279 -2.95 4.45 -8.99
CA LYS A 279 -4.35 4.17 -8.68
C LYS A 279 -4.61 2.71 -8.34
N LEU A 280 -3.55 1.89 -8.24
CA LEU A 280 -3.64 0.48 -7.94
C LEU A 280 -2.98 0.17 -6.60
N VAL A 281 -3.58 -0.75 -5.84
CA VAL A 281 -3.02 -1.33 -4.63
C VAL A 281 -2.82 -2.82 -4.86
N TYR A 282 -1.59 -3.29 -4.66
CA TYR A 282 -1.21 -4.68 -4.85
C TYR A 282 -0.88 -5.38 -3.53
N TRP A 283 -1.26 -6.63 -3.42
CA TRP A 283 -0.88 -7.52 -2.32
C TRP A 283 -0.65 -8.94 -2.83
N GLY A 284 0.29 -9.65 -2.23
CA GLY A 284 0.59 -11.04 -2.52
C GLY A 284 -0.32 -12.02 -1.79
N GLU A 285 -0.86 -11.59 -0.66
CA GLU A 285 -1.90 -12.24 0.12
C GLU A 285 -2.69 -11.20 0.92
N SER A 286 -3.91 -11.53 1.27
CA SER A 286 -4.78 -10.74 2.12
C SER A 286 -5.37 -11.62 3.23
N HIS A 287 -6.13 -10.99 4.15
CA HIS A 287 -6.86 -11.74 5.17
C HIS A 287 -7.83 -12.76 4.54
N ASP A 288 -8.43 -12.45 3.38
CA ASP A 288 -9.34 -13.38 2.69
C ASP A 288 -8.62 -14.57 2.09
N THR A 289 -7.47 -14.36 1.45
CA THR A 289 -6.70 -15.47 0.86
C THR A 289 -5.97 -16.30 1.91
N TYR A 290 -5.80 -15.79 3.15
CA TYR A 290 -5.13 -16.48 4.24
C TYR A 290 -6.11 -17.06 5.27
N SER A 291 -7.05 -16.26 5.77
CA SER A 291 -7.81 -16.59 6.98
C SER A 291 -9.12 -17.34 6.72
N ASN A 292 -9.62 -17.36 5.48
CA ASN A 292 -10.81 -18.11 5.10
C ASN A 292 -10.53 -19.62 4.96
N ASP A 293 -11.58 -20.45 5.03
CA ASP A 293 -11.45 -21.91 4.93
C ASP A 293 -10.85 -22.35 3.59
N ASP A 294 -11.21 -21.68 2.51
CA ASP A 294 -10.69 -21.87 1.15
C ASP A 294 -9.44 -21.02 0.85
N GLY A 295 -8.92 -20.31 1.85
CA GLY A 295 -7.74 -19.45 1.73
C GLY A 295 -6.53 -20.22 1.20
N TRP A 296 -6.10 -19.90 -0.02
CA TRP A 296 -5.02 -20.61 -0.70
C TRP A 296 -3.63 -20.22 -0.15
N SER A 297 -3.45 -18.96 0.28
CA SER A 297 -2.13 -18.44 0.66
C SER A 297 -1.66 -18.96 2.02
N LYS A 298 -2.56 -19.44 2.89
CA LYS A 298 -2.17 -20.04 4.18
C LYS A 298 -1.24 -21.25 4.06
N ARG A 299 -1.22 -21.92 2.89
CA ARG A 299 -0.35 -23.06 2.59
C ARG A 299 0.95 -22.66 1.92
N VAL A 300 1.09 -21.38 1.55
CA VAL A 300 2.29 -20.85 0.90
C VAL A 300 3.33 -20.54 1.96
N LYS A 301 4.57 -21.01 1.76
CA LYS A 301 5.71 -20.69 2.63
C LYS A 301 5.93 -19.17 2.66
N GLN A 302 6.27 -18.63 3.82
CA GLN A 302 6.53 -17.20 4.00
C GLN A 302 7.53 -16.67 2.97
N MET A 303 8.62 -17.38 2.71
CA MET A 303 9.63 -16.98 1.74
C MET A 303 9.09 -16.69 0.32
N PHE A 304 8.02 -17.37 -0.10
CA PHE A 304 7.41 -17.11 -1.42
C PHE A 304 6.52 -15.87 -1.40
N ILE A 305 5.89 -15.58 -0.28
CA ILE A 305 5.16 -14.32 -0.06
C ILE A 305 6.13 -13.14 -0.06
N ASP A 306 7.26 -13.26 0.64
CA ASP A 306 8.29 -12.22 0.68
C ASP A 306 8.90 -11.97 -0.70
N ARG A 307 9.17 -13.02 -1.48
CA ARG A 307 9.63 -12.92 -2.88
C ARG A 307 8.61 -12.24 -3.77
N SER A 308 7.35 -12.59 -3.61
CA SER A 308 6.24 -11.98 -4.36
C SER A 308 6.10 -10.50 -4.01
N TYR A 309 6.15 -10.19 -2.72
CA TYR A 309 6.11 -8.82 -2.23
C TYR A 309 7.29 -8.00 -2.78
N ALA A 310 8.50 -8.57 -2.75
CA ALA A 310 9.69 -7.90 -3.23
C ALA A 310 9.58 -7.50 -4.71
N ILE A 311 9.01 -8.36 -5.56
CA ILE A 311 8.76 -8.05 -6.97
C ILE A 311 7.67 -6.99 -7.13
N MET A 312 6.57 -7.07 -6.37
CA MET A 312 5.49 -6.09 -6.46
C MET A 312 5.93 -4.71 -5.96
N ALA A 313 6.55 -4.64 -4.79
CA ALA A 313 7.02 -3.39 -4.21
C ALA A 313 8.25 -2.81 -4.93
N GLY A 314 9.07 -3.65 -5.54
CA GLY A 314 10.18 -3.23 -6.40
C GLY A 314 9.75 -2.66 -7.75
N ASN A 315 8.51 -2.91 -8.15
CA ASN A 315 7.97 -2.47 -9.43
C ASN A 315 7.64 -0.96 -9.41
N ASN A 316 6.85 -0.50 -10.37
CA ASN A 316 6.53 0.91 -10.59
C ASN A 316 5.68 1.51 -9.43
N ASP A 317 5.07 2.67 -9.65
CA ASP A 317 4.44 3.57 -8.67
C ASP A 317 3.10 3.05 -8.07
N ALA A 318 2.79 1.76 -8.20
CA ALA A 318 1.63 1.17 -7.52
C ALA A 318 1.91 0.99 -6.02
N THR A 319 0.90 1.26 -5.20
CA THR A 319 0.98 1.05 -3.76
C THR A 319 1.02 -0.44 -3.44
N SER A 320 1.99 -0.89 -2.66
CA SER A 320 2.09 -2.29 -2.25
C SER A 320 1.67 -2.46 -0.78
N LEU A 321 0.93 -3.54 -0.51
CA LEU A 321 0.46 -3.89 0.82
C LEU A 321 1.08 -5.20 1.26
N TYR A 322 1.67 -5.20 2.46
CA TYR A 322 2.18 -6.39 3.14
C TYR A 322 1.21 -6.83 4.23
N PHE A 323 0.83 -8.10 4.21
CA PHE A 323 -0.10 -8.67 5.18
C PHE A 323 0.65 -9.29 6.36
N SER A 324 0.38 -8.82 7.57
CA SER A 324 0.89 -9.45 8.79
C SER A 324 0.03 -10.67 9.13
N ARG A 325 0.59 -11.86 8.91
CA ARG A 325 -0.10 -13.12 9.13
C ARG A 325 -0.47 -13.31 10.61
N PRO A 326 -1.72 -13.73 10.92
CA PRO A 326 -2.06 -14.16 12.28
C PRO A 326 -1.29 -15.42 12.68
N ALA A 327 -1.20 -15.70 13.98
CA ALA A 327 -0.50 -16.87 14.49
C ALA A 327 -1.16 -18.20 14.08
N ALA A 328 -2.49 -18.22 13.97
CA ALA A 328 -3.26 -19.38 13.53
C ALA A 328 -3.59 -19.32 12.03
N THR A 329 -3.69 -20.48 11.39
CA THR A 329 -4.02 -20.63 9.97
C THR A 329 -5.48 -20.99 9.72
N GLU A 330 -6.13 -21.59 10.71
CA GLU A 330 -7.51 -22.04 10.56
C GLU A 330 -8.48 -20.93 10.96
N LYS A 331 -9.50 -20.68 10.15
CA LYS A 331 -10.46 -19.58 10.27
C LYS A 331 -11.00 -19.38 11.69
N ASN A 332 -11.43 -20.48 12.32
CA ASN A 332 -12.01 -20.44 13.66
C ASN A 332 -10.97 -20.49 14.80
N SER A 333 -9.70 -20.63 14.47
CA SER A 333 -8.58 -20.63 15.44
C SER A 333 -7.88 -19.28 15.53
N ILE A 334 -8.12 -18.37 14.56
CA ILE A 334 -7.62 -16.99 14.62
C ILE A 334 -8.37 -16.26 15.73
N LYS A 335 -7.64 -15.79 16.71
CA LYS A 335 -8.21 -15.12 17.87
C LYS A 335 -8.36 -13.64 17.58
N PHE A 336 -9.57 -13.15 17.78
CA PHE A 336 -9.88 -11.74 17.65
C PHE A 336 -9.05 -10.88 18.61
N GLY A 337 -8.37 -9.86 18.08
CA GLY A 337 -7.53 -8.95 18.83
C GLY A 337 -6.17 -9.54 19.25
N GLU A 338 -5.70 -10.61 18.59
CA GLU A 338 -4.36 -11.15 18.78
C GLU A 338 -3.38 -10.52 17.78
N LYS A 339 -2.27 -10.02 18.30
CA LYS A 339 -1.19 -9.46 17.48
C LYS A 339 -0.63 -10.54 16.53
N GLY A 340 -0.52 -10.22 15.24
CA GLY A 340 0.04 -11.09 14.23
C GLY A 340 1.58 -11.09 14.21
N SER A 341 2.13 -11.62 13.12
CA SER A 341 3.57 -11.77 12.92
C SER A 341 4.27 -10.41 12.78
N THR A 342 5.43 -10.28 13.42
CA THR A 342 6.35 -9.14 13.27
C THR A 342 7.39 -9.35 12.15
N HIS A 343 7.20 -10.36 11.31
CA HIS A 343 8.12 -10.66 10.19
C HIS A 343 8.29 -9.50 9.21
N PHE A 344 7.40 -8.53 9.22
CA PHE A 344 7.52 -7.28 8.45
C PHE A 344 8.81 -6.49 8.76
N THR A 345 9.47 -6.78 9.89
CA THR A 345 10.78 -6.18 10.26
C THR A 345 11.97 -6.95 9.69
N ALA A 346 11.75 -8.10 9.06
CA ALA A 346 12.82 -8.87 8.44
C ALA A 346 13.47 -8.10 7.28
N PRO A 347 14.80 -8.22 7.10
CA PRO A 347 15.51 -7.46 6.07
C PRO A 347 14.92 -7.63 4.67
N GLU A 348 14.46 -8.83 4.30
CA GLU A 348 13.84 -9.13 3.01
C GLU A 348 12.50 -8.41 2.76
N VAL A 349 11.91 -7.79 3.77
CA VAL A 349 10.71 -6.94 3.67
C VAL A 349 11.09 -5.47 3.88
N ALA A 350 11.79 -5.16 4.97
CA ALA A 350 12.12 -3.79 5.35
C ALA A 350 13.00 -3.09 4.30
N GLU A 351 14.02 -3.77 3.77
CA GLU A 351 14.94 -3.18 2.79
C GLU A 351 14.27 -3.01 1.42
N VAL A 352 13.30 -3.87 1.08
CA VAL A 352 12.43 -3.68 -0.09
C VAL A 352 11.60 -2.41 0.04
N ASN A 353 11.05 -2.14 1.24
CA ASN A 353 10.29 -0.91 1.51
C ASN A 353 11.18 0.34 1.38
N HIS A 354 12.39 0.30 1.93
CA HIS A 354 13.34 1.41 1.81
C HIS A 354 13.71 1.67 0.35
N MET A 355 14.00 0.62 -0.43
CA MET A 355 14.24 0.76 -1.86
C MET A 355 13.01 1.34 -2.59
N HIS A 356 11.79 0.85 -2.32
CA HIS A 356 10.55 1.38 -2.88
C HIS A 356 10.43 2.89 -2.61
N ASN A 357 10.63 3.31 -1.36
CA ASN A 357 10.53 4.71 -0.97
C ASN A 357 11.59 5.60 -1.66
N ILE A 358 12.82 5.09 -1.81
CA ILE A 358 13.90 5.80 -2.51
C ILE A 358 13.58 5.96 -3.99
N CYS A 359 13.06 4.90 -4.63
CA CYS A 359 12.82 4.85 -6.07
C CYS A 359 11.45 5.37 -6.51
N ALA A 360 10.61 5.89 -5.60
CA ALA A 360 9.27 6.39 -5.94
C ALA A 360 9.33 7.47 -7.03
N GLY A 361 8.53 7.28 -8.09
CA GLY A 361 8.51 8.16 -9.27
C GLY A 361 9.56 7.84 -10.33
N GLU A 362 10.50 6.93 -10.07
CA GLU A 362 11.47 6.51 -11.06
C GLU A 362 10.88 5.49 -12.04
N PRO A 363 11.37 5.47 -13.31
CA PRO A 363 11.00 4.43 -14.26
C PRO A 363 11.52 3.06 -13.79
N ASN A 364 10.91 2.00 -14.29
CA ASN A 364 11.23 0.62 -13.96
C ASN A 364 11.66 -0.18 -15.18
N HIS A 365 12.68 -1.00 -15.02
CA HIS A 365 13.10 -2.01 -15.99
C HIS A 365 13.02 -3.41 -15.36
N CYS A 366 12.15 -4.25 -15.90
CA CYS A 366 12.00 -5.62 -15.45
C CYS A 366 12.93 -6.55 -16.24
N VAL A 367 13.79 -7.28 -15.53
CA VAL A 367 14.60 -8.35 -16.09
C VAL A 367 14.04 -9.69 -15.64
N HIS A 368 13.92 -10.60 -16.58
CA HIS A 368 13.39 -11.94 -16.34
C HIS A 368 14.25 -13.01 -17.01
N THR A 369 14.55 -14.05 -16.25
CA THR A 369 15.11 -15.33 -16.73
C THR A 369 14.33 -16.49 -16.11
N ASN A 370 14.63 -17.73 -16.47
CA ASN A 370 14.03 -18.90 -15.84
C ASN A 370 14.36 -19.00 -14.33
N ASP A 371 15.48 -18.40 -13.91
CA ASP A 371 16.07 -18.56 -12.59
C ASP A 371 15.79 -17.39 -11.65
N LEU A 372 15.42 -16.22 -12.18
CA LEU A 372 15.23 -15.00 -11.39
C LEU A 372 14.34 -13.98 -12.08
N MET A 373 13.85 -13.05 -11.28
CA MET A 373 13.33 -11.75 -11.71
C MET A 373 14.07 -10.62 -11.02
N ALA A 374 14.23 -9.50 -11.71
CA ALA A 374 14.74 -8.27 -11.11
C ALA A 374 13.92 -7.07 -11.57
N GLN A 375 13.71 -6.14 -10.64
CA GLN A 375 13.19 -4.82 -10.91
C GLN A 375 14.32 -3.82 -10.71
N VAL A 376 14.73 -3.19 -11.80
CA VAL A 376 15.87 -2.25 -11.84
C VAL A 376 15.35 -0.84 -11.98
N ARG A 377 15.77 0.03 -11.08
CA ARG A 377 15.41 1.45 -11.01
C ARG A 377 16.71 2.27 -11.09
N GLN A 378 16.60 3.60 -11.18
CA GLN A 378 17.77 4.48 -11.24
C GLN A 378 18.56 4.51 -9.92
N SER A 379 17.87 4.47 -8.81
CA SER A 379 18.45 4.57 -7.45
C SER A 379 18.50 3.23 -6.71
N GLY A 380 17.95 2.16 -7.26
CA GLY A 380 17.90 0.86 -6.59
C GLY A 380 17.57 -0.30 -7.51
N ALA A 381 17.74 -1.51 -7.00
CA ALA A 381 17.31 -2.74 -7.67
C ALA A 381 16.90 -3.79 -6.64
N VAL A 382 15.92 -4.61 -6.98
CA VAL A 382 15.59 -5.83 -6.26
C VAL A 382 15.73 -7.02 -7.19
N ILE A 383 16.43 -8.07 -6.72
CA ILE A 383 16.67 -9.31 -7.45
C ILE A 383 16.11 -10.46 -6.64
N VAL A 384 15.25 -11.27 -7.25
CA VAL A 384 14.53 -12.37 -6.60
C VAL A 384 14.76 -13.65 -7.35
N LEU A 385 15.26 -14.68 -6.66
CA LEU A 385 15.50 -16.00 -7.24
C LEU A 385 14.19 -16.78 -7.36
N ALA A 386 14.04 -17.55 -8.44
CA ALA A 386 12.92 -18.44 -8.66
C ALA A 386 12.98 -19.68 -7.73
N GLY A 387 11.82 -20.23 -7.41
CA GLY A 387 11.70 -21.43 -6.58
C GLY A 387 12.33 -21.27 -5.21
N GLU A 388 12.96 -22.33 -4.70
CA GLU A 388 13.70 -22.33 -3.44
C GLU A 388 15.21 -22.03 -3.63
N ASN A 389 15.60 -21.51 -4.81
CA ASN A 389 16.97 -21.13 -5.07
C ASN A 389 17.46 -20.07 -4.07
N LYS A 390 18.70 -20.22 -3.63
CA LYS A 390 19.37 -19.33 -2.69
C LYS A 390 20.89 -19.46 -2.81
N ASN A 391 21.66 -18.52 -2.26
CA ASN A 391 23.10 -18.51 -2.27
C ASN A 391 23.64 -18.73 -3.68
N LYS A 392 23.16 -17.94 -4.63
CA LYS A 392 23.46 -18.10 -6.07
C LYS A 392 24.07 -16.83 -6.62
N HIS A 393 25.15 -17.00 -7.39
CA HIS A 393 25.70 -15.93 -8.22
C HIS A 393 24.76 -15.59 -9.37
N VAL A 394 24.56 -14.31 -9.63
CA VAL A 394 23.71 -13.80 -10.69
C VAL A 394 24.38 -12.70 -11.48
N ASP A 395 24.10 -12.69 -12.79
CA ASP A 395 24.40 -11.60 -13.70
C ASP A 395 23.07 -11.14 -14.32
N VAL A 396 22.68 -9.91 -13.99
CA VAL A 396 21.41 -9.30 -14.41
C VAL A 396 21.72 -8.15 -15.35
N ALA A 397 20.97 -8.01 -16.43
CA ALA A 397 21.09 -6.87 -17.31
C ALA A 397 20.76 -5.57 -16.56
N ASN A 398 21.63 -4.57 -16.68
CA ASN A 398 21.42 -3.26 -16.07
C ASN A 398 20.78 -2.30 -17.07
N GLY A 399 19.49 -2.47 -17.30
CA GLY A 399 18.74 -1.63 -18.22
C GLY A 399 18.88 -2.01 -19.69
N ALA A 400 18.18 -1.34 -20.56
CA ALA A 400 18.07 -1.63 -21.98
C ALA A 400 18.19 -0.39 -22.88
N GLY A 401 19.02 0.55 -22.55
CA GLY A 401 19.28 1.73 -23.40
C GLY A 401 18.20 2.80 -23.38
N ASP A 402 17.18 2.66 -22.53
CA ASP A 402 16.06 3.57 -22.34
C ASP A 402 16.24 4.53 -21.14
N GLY A 403 17.42 4.55 -20.53
CA GLY A 403 17.73 5.39 -19.37
C GLY A 403 17.24 4.85 -18.03
N GLN A 404 16.80 3.60 -17.99
CA GLN A 404 16.27 2.93 -16.81
C GLN A 404 17.30 1.92 -16.28
N TRP A 405 18.31 2.40 -15.58
CA TRP A 405 19.38 1.56 -15.05
C TRP A 405 19.90 2.07 -13.72
N LEU A 406 20.41 1.15 -12.91
CA LEU A 406 21.11 1.46 -11.69
C LEU A 406 22.48 2.06 -12.01
N MET A 407 22.88 3.11 -11.30
CA MET A 407 24.16 3.78 -11.51
C MET A 407 25.34 2.81 -11.33
N PRO A 408 26.34 2.82 -12.24
CA PRO A 408 27.53 1.99 -12.08
C PRO A 408 28.28 2.27 -10.79
N GLY A 409 28.72 1.19 -10.13
CA GLY A 409 29.42 1.28 -8.85
C GLY A 409 29.42 -0.03 -8.10
N THR A 410 29.74 0.05 -6.81
CA THR A 410 29.71 -1.09 -5.91
C THR A 410 28.58 -0.89 -4.90
N TYR A 411 27.76 -1.91 -4.76
CA TYR A 411 26.60 -1.91 -3.86
C TYR A 411 26.72 -3.06 -2.85
N THR A 412 26.32 -2.79 -1.63
CA THR A 412 26.12 -3.86 -0.64
C THR A 412 24.66 -4.31 -0.70
N ASP A 413 24.42 -5.60 -0.86
CA ASP A 413 23.09 -6.19 -0.70
C ASP A 413 22.59 -5.93 0.73
N LYS A 414 21.52 -5.17 0.86
CA LYS A 414 20.96 -4.78 2.14
C LYS A 414 20.33 -5.95 2.90
N VAL A 415 19.96 -7.02 2.21
CA VAL A 415 19.36 -8.24 2.80
C VAL A 415 20.43 -9.25 3.20
N GLY A 416 21.31 -9.64 2.26
CA GLY A 416 22.29 -10.69 2.47
C GLY A 416 23.71 -10.20 2.86
N GLY A 417 23.97 -8.90 2.77
CA GLY A 417 25.29 -8.30 3.06
C GLY A 417 26.35 -8.54 1.98
N GLY A 418 26.01 -9.24 0.90
CA GLY A 418 26.93 -9.51 -0.21
C GLY A 418 27.28 -8.25 -1.01
N THR A 419 28.37 -8.31 -1.78
CA THR A 419 28.78 -7.21 -2.64
C THR A 419 28.31 -7.45 -4.07
N PHE A 420 27.70 -6.43 -4.67
CA PHE A 420 27.34 -6.39 -6.08
C PHE A 420 28.18 -5.35 -6.82
N THR A 421 28.65 -5.71 -8.01
CA THR A 421 29.30 -4.79 -8.94
C THR A 421 28.31 -4.43 -10.04
N VAL A 422 28.08 -3.13 -10.22
CA VAL A 422 27.19 -2.59 -11.25
C VAL A 422 28.04 -1.90 -12.29
N THR A 423 27.82 -2.26 -13.55
CA THR A 423 28.37 -1.60 -14.73
C THR A 423 27.25 -0.99 -15.57
N ASP A 424 27.56 -0.31 -16.66
CA ASP A 424 26.53 0.18 -17.59
C ASP A 424 25.68 -0.98 -18.19
N ALA A 425 26.21 -2.20 -18.22
CA ALA A 425 25.58 -3.35 -18.87
C ALA A 425 25.00 -4.38 -17.89
N THR A 426 25.62 -4.53 -16.71
CA THR A 426 25.30 -5.66 -15.80
C THR A 426 25.31 -5.27 -14.35
N ILE A 427 24.49 -5.99 -13.57
CA ILE A 427 24.50 -6.07 -12.12
C ILE A 427 24.92 -7.47 -11.75
N SER A 428 26.10 -7.65 -11.12
CA SER A 428 26.72 -8.94 -10.84
C SER A 428 27.03 -9.11 -9.35
N GLY A 429 26.64 -10.24 -8.75
CA GLY A 429 26.90 -10.54 -7.34
C GLY A 429 26.17 -11.78 -6.84
N ASP A 430 26.29 -12.05 -5.55
CA ASP A 430 25.73 -13.24 -4.92
C ASP A 430 24.47 -12.90 -4.11
N VAL A 431 23.34 -13.45 -4.54
CA VAL A 431 22.07 -13.39 -3.79
C VAL A 431 22.14 -14.36 -2.60
N GLY A 432 21.82 -13.89 -1.41
CA GLY A 432 21.94 -14.63 -0.15
C GLY A 432 20.89 -15.72 0.10
N SER A 433 20.76 -16.08 1.37
CA SER A 433 19.96 -17.24 1.84
C SER A 433 18.44 -17.06 1.71
N THR A 434 17.93 -15.82 1.65
CA THR A 434 16.51 -15.52 1.44
C THR A 434 16.09 -15.68 -0.03
N GLY A 435 17.07 -15.62 -0.95
CA GLY A 435 16.82 -15.55 -2.39
C GLY A 435 16.34 -14.19 -2.86
N ILE A 436 16.52 -13.15 -2.02
CA ILE A 436 16.23 -11.75 -2.32
C ILE A 436 17.50 -10.95 -2.09
N ALA A 437 17.87 -10.09 -3.03
CA ALA A 437 18.89 -9.07 -2.85
C ALA A 437 18.29 -7.69 -3.15
N VAL A 438 18.65 -6.68 -2.34
CA VAL A 438 18.18 -5.32 -2.47
C VAL A 438 19.37 -4.37 -2.50
N LEU A 439 19.44 -3.57 -3.54
CA LEU A 439 20.56 -2.66 -3.81
C LEU A 439 20.07 -1.22 -3.84
N TYR A 440 20.67 -0.36 -3.03
CA TYR A 440 20.54 1.09 -3.07
C TYR A 440 21.70 1.71 -2.27
N ASP A 441 21.87 3.04 -2.31
CA ASP A 441 22.96 3.77 -1.65
C ASP A 441 24.35 3.19 -2.01
N GLY A 442 24.57 2.94 -3.30
CA GLY A 442 25.84 2.40 -3.77
C GLY A 442 26.98 3.42 -3.70
N ASN A 443 28.20 2.92 -3.63
CA ASN A 443 29.39 3.74 -3.85
C ASN A 443 29.56 3.94 -5.38
N VAL A 444 28.85 4.94 -5.91
CA VAL A 444 28.84 5.28 -7.32
C VAL A 444 29.91 6.30 -7.64
N ALA A 445 30.49 6.24 -8.86
CA ALA A 445 31.36 7.28 -9.35
C ALA A 445 30.58 8.60 -9.40
N LYS A 446 31.07 9.62 -8.70
CA LYS A 446 30.46 10.96 -8.78
C LYS A 446 30.50 11.39 -10.24
N GLU A 447 29.35 11.75 -10.79
CA GLU A 447 29.31 12.35 -12.13
C GLU A 447 30.26 13.53 -12.18
N PRO A 448 31.06 13.68 -13.24
CA PRO A 448 31.92 14.85 -13.38
C PRO A 448 31.04 16.10 -13.41
N LYS A 449 31.27 17.01 -12.48
CA LYS A 449 30.64 18.34 -12.51
C LYS A 449 31.08 19.04 -13.79
N VAL A 450 30.17 19.20 -14.72
CA VAL A 450 30.42 20.02 -15.90
C VAL A 450 30.28 21.49 -15.46
N THR A 451 31.40 22.18 -15.43
CA THR A 451 31.43 23.62 -15.15
C THR A 451 31.46 24.38 -16.47
N PHE A 452 30.42 25.13 -16.73
CA PHE A 452 30.37 26.02 -17.88
C PHE A 452 31.00 27.36 -17.50
N ASN A 453 31.96 27.84 -18.27
CA ASN A 453 32.57 29.14 -18.09
C ASN A 453 31.94 30.10 -19.09
N HIS A 454 31.45 31.22 -18.60
CA HIS A 454 31.06 32.34 -19.44
C HIS A 454 32.28 33.07 -20.01
N ALA A 455 32.12 33.75 -21.12
CA ALA A 455 33.18 34.53 -21.74
C ALA A 455 33.69 35.69 -20.83
N ASP A 456 32.97 36.07 -19.83
CA ASP A 456 33.34 37.08 -18.81
C ASP A 456 34.15 36.48 -17.64
N GLY A 457 34.46 35.17 -17.67
CA GLY A 457 35.20 34.48 -16.62
C GLY A 457 34.36 34.01 -15.44
N SER A 458 33.04 34.27 -15.41
CA SER A 458 32.16 33.68 -14.43
C SER A 458 31.86 32.22 -14.77
N SER A 459 31.58 31.39 -13.75
CA SER A 459 31.25 29.98 -13.93
C SER A 459 29.95 29.63 -13.21
N PHE A 460 29.16 28.71 -13.78
CA PHE A 460 28.05 28.09 -13.11
C PHE A 460 28.13 26.56 -13.31
N SER A 461 27.68 25.82 -12.33
CA SER A 461 27.51 24.38 -12.40
C SER A 461 26.01 24.05 -12.37
N ASP A 462 25.50 23.40 -13.39
CA ASP A 462 24.13 22.87 -13.37
C ASP A 462 24.19 21.41 -12.97
N ALA A 463 23.71 21.10 -11.76
CA ALA A 463 23.63 19.75 -11.23
C ALA A 463 22.41 18.96 -11.77
N SER A 464 21.56 19.61 -12.59
CA SER A 464 20.30 19.04 -13.08
C SER A 464 20.40 18.40 -14.48
N LEU A 465 21.54 18.50 -15.17
CA LEU A 465 21.71 17.88 -16.49
C LEU A 465 21.94 16.38 -16.34
N SER A 466 20.96 15.59 -16.73
CA SER A 466 21.10 14.13 -16.80
C SER A 466 22.10 13.72 -17.91
N ARG A 467 22.73 12.56 -17.75
CA ARG A 467 23.65 11.95 -18.76
C ARG A 467 23.03 11.92 -20.18
N GLN A 468 21.72 11.80 -20.27
CA GLN A 468 20.93 11.83 -21.51
C GLN A 468 21.00 13.19 -22.23
N GLN A 469 21.07 14.30 -21.49
CA GLN A 469 21.18 15.64 -22.07
C GLN A 469 22.57 15.97 -22.59
N LEU A 470 23.60 15.29 -22.04
CA LEU A 470 25.01 15.44 -22.49
C LEU A 470 25.34 14.62 -23.73
N SER A 471 24.52 13.61 -24.09
CA SER A 471 24.74 12.74 -25.25
C SER A 471 24.10 13.23 -26.56
N THR A 472 23.28 14.27 -26.52
CA THR A 472 22.72 14.89 -27.73
C THR A 472 23.76 15.83 -28.37
N PRO A 473 24.20 15.60 -29.61
CA PRO A 473 25.08 16.53 -30.28
C PRO A 473 24.39 17.89 -30.45
N PRO A 474 25.12 19.02 -30.33
CA PRO A 474 24.51 20.32 -30.51
C PRO A 474 23.90 20.42 -31.92
N LEU A 475 22.65 20.92 -31.94
CA LEU A 475 21.95 21.18 -33.20
C LEU A 475 22.84 22.06 -34.10
N PRO A 476 23.05 21.71 -35.38
CA PRO A 476 23.80 22.56 -36.29
C PRO A 476 22.96 23.83 -36.58
N GLY A 477 23.44 24.97 -36.12
CA GLY A 477 22.91 26.27 -36.53
C GLY A 477 22.68 27.28 -35.43
N PHE A 478 23.71 27.72 -34.78
CA PHE A 478 23.78 29.12 -34.29
C PHE A 478 25.24 29.58 -34.47
N ARG A 479 25.44 30.41 -35.49
CA ARG A 479 26.62 31.24 -35.63
C ARG A 479 26.42 32.50 -34.82
#